data_a8bd9b4451e669fe7d972601876d95ee
#
_entry.id   a8bd9b4451e669fe7d972601876d95ee
#
_cell.length_a   1.000
_cell.length_b   1.000
_cell.length_c   1.000
_cell.angle_alpha   90.00
_cell.angle_beta   90.00
_cell.angle_gamma   90.00
#
_symmetry.space_group_name_H-M   'P 1'
#
loop_
_entity.id
_entity.type
_entity.pdbx_description
1 polymer ?
#
loop_
_entity_poly.entity_id
_entity_poly.type
_entity_poly.pdbx_seq_one_letter_code
_entity_poly.pdbx_strand_id
1 'polypeptide(L)'
;MSSDLKQLNKLKKNSRRNNQLQEPKFVERLIKISRVSKVTKGGKKLSFRAIVVLGDENGKVGVGVAKADDVVNAFKKAKTDGRKNLITLPLTKSLSIPHDTVGQFGACKIIMKPAIEGSGVIAGGAVRIVLEVAGVKNVIAKQLGSNNLLNNARAAISGLEQLTTKTEVEKRRNS
;
A
#
# COMPACT_ATOMS: atom_id res chain seq x y z
N MET A 1 -52.94 6.04 -1.28
CA MET A 1 -52.00 5.07 -0.72
C MET A 1 -50.97 4.46 -1.68
N SER A 2 -51.11 4.55 -3.02
CA SER A 2 -50.15 3.96 -3.99
C SER A 2 -49.05 4.92 -4.47
N SER A 3 -49.27 6.23 -4.42
CA SER A 3 -48.29 7.27 -4.85
C SER A 3 -47.18 7.49 -3.87
N ASP A 4 -47.46 7.45 -2.57
CA ASP A 4 -46.50 7.73 -1.51
C ASP A 4 -45.46 6.62 -1.36
N LEU A 5 -45.86 5.37 -1.55
CA LEU A 5 -44.95 4.21 -1.57
C LEU A 5 -43.98 4.26 -2.75
N LYS A 6 -44.41 4.78 -3.91
CA LYS A 6 -43.54 4.95 -5.08
C LYS A 6 -42.51 6.09 -4.87
N GLN A 7 -42.95 7.18 -4.21
CA GLN A 7 -42.04 8.28 -3.85
C GLN A 7 -40.98 7.85 -2.79
N LEU A 8 -41.43 7.13 -1.76
CA LEU A 8 -40.51 6.56 -0.73
C LEU A 8 -39.47 5.59 -1.32
N ASN A 9 -39.88 4.75 -2.26
CA ASN A 9 -38.96 3.84 -2.94
C ASN A 9 -38.02 4.59 -3.89
N LYS A 10 -38.44 5.68 -4.51
CA LYS A 10 -37.61 6.55 -5.35
C LYS A 10 -36.57 7.32 -4.50
N LEU A 11 -36.97 7.80 -3.33
CA LEU A 11 -36.09 8.45 -2.37
C LEU A 11 -35.05 7.47 -1.78
N LYS A 12 -35.46 6.24 -1.43
CA LYS A 12 -34.54 5.17 -0.98
C LYS A 12 -33.57 4.73 -2.09
N LYS A 13 -34.01 4.73 -3.35
CA LYS A 13 -33.17 4.40 -4.51
C LYS A 13 -32.17 5.52 -4.83
N ASN A 14 -32.56 6.77 -4.67
CA ASN A 14 -31.68 7.94 -4.81
C ASN A 14 -30.70 8.07 -3.63
N SER A 15 -31.14 7.78 -2.40
CA SER A 15 -30.25 7.71 -1.23
C SER A 15 -29.19 6.62 -1.36
N ARG A 16 -29.53 5.47 -1.96
CA ARG A 16 -28.57 4.41 -2.28
C ARG A 16 -27.63 4.76 -3.42
N ARG A 17 -27.99 5.64 -4.35
CA ARG A 17 -27.13 6.16 -5.41
C ARG A 17 -26.19 7.26 -4.91
N ASN A 18 -26.62 8.08 -3.98
CA ASN A 18 -25.76 9.12 -3.36
C ASN A 18 -24.85 8.57 -2.26
N ASN A 19 -25.14 7.39 -1.75
CA ASN A 19 -24.24 6.59 -0.91
C ASN A 19 -23.32 5.65 -1.74
N GLN A 20 -23.04 5.95 -2.99
CA GLN A 20 -21.73 5.60 -3.53
C GLN A 20 -20.74 6.42 -2.70
N LEU A 21 -20.38 5.84 -1.56
CA LEU A 21 -19.24 6.15 -0.74
C LEU A 21 -18.16 6.62 -1.71
N GLN A 22 -17.73 7.85 -1.58
CA GLN A 22 -16.53 8.32 -2.27
C GLN A 22 -15.48 7.29 -1.91
N GLU A 23 -15.23 6.35 -2.83
CA GLU A 23 -14.14 5.38 -2.63
C GLU A 23 -12.92 6.22 -2.28
N PRO A 24 -12.25 5.97 -1.16
CA PRO A 24 -11.10 6.76 -0.76
C PRO A 24 -10.19 6.84 -1.97
N LYS A 25 -9.85 8.06 -2.38
CA LYS A 25 -9.06 8.33 -3.58
C LYS A 25 -7.64 7.84 -3.32
N PHE A 26 -7.39 6.56 -3.61
CA PHE A 26 -6.07 5.96 -3.45
C PHE A 26 -5.09 6.58 -4.44
N VAL A 27 -3.98 7.04 -3.92
CA VAL A 27 -2.81 7.40 -4.72
C VAL A 27 -2.13 6.12 -5.17
N GLU A 28 -1.80 6.05 -6.44
CA GLU A 28 -1.22 4.88 -7.08
C GLU A 28 0.18 5.24 -7.61
N ARG A 29 1.18 4.51 -7.18
CA ARG A 29 2.55 4.68 -7.64
C ARG A 29 3.09 3.37 -8.20
N LEU A 30 3.67 3.46 -9.39
CA LEU A 30 4.34 2.35 -10.04
C LEU A 30 5.79 2.27 -9.57
N ILE A 31 6.21 1.11 -9.03
CA ILE A 31 7.62 0.86 -8.70
C ILE A 31 8.40 0.42 -9.94
N LYS A 32 7.90 -0.61 -10.62
CA LYS A 32 8.58 -1.19 -11.80
C LYS A 32 7.63 -1.95 -12.70
N ILE A 33 7.89 -1.86 -14.02
CA ILE A 33 7.36 -2.75 -15.03
C ILE A 33 8.51 -3.60 -15.56
N SER A 34 8.28 -4.90 -15.68
CA SER A 34 9.26 -5.84 -16.24
C SER A 34 8.62 -6.72 -17.30
N ARG A 35 9.27 -6.90 -18.41
CA ARG A 35 8.89 -7.91 -19.40
C ARG A 35 9.31 -9.29 -18.88
N VAL A 36 8.37 -10.20 -18.82
CA VAL A 36 8.59 -11.60 -18.39
C VAL A 36 8.18 -12.54 -19.51
N SER A 37 8.82 -13.69 -19.60
CA SER A 37 8.51 -14.68 -20.63
C SER A 37 8.24 -16.05 -20.01
N LYS A 38 7.31 -16.79 -20.62
CA LYS A 38 7.07 -18.20 -20.35
C LYS A 38 7.47 -19.00 -21.58
N VAL A 39 8.36 -19.96 -21.42
CA VAL A 39 8.76 -20.87 -22.49
C VAL A 39 7.69 -21.95 -22.66
N THR A 40 7.27 -22.19 -23.90
CA THR A 40 6.30 -23.21 -24.30
C THR A 40 6.90 -24.08 -25.42
N LYS A 41 6.27 -25.22 -25.77
CA LYS A 41 6.72 -26.11 -26.85
C LYS A 41 6.89 -25.39 -28.20
N GLY A 42 6.06 -24.35 -28.48
CA GLY A 42 6.11 -23.59 -29.74
C GLY A 42 6.87 -22.26 -29.67
N GLY A 43 7.57 -21.94 -28.54
CA GLY A 43 8.32 -20.69 -28.42
C GLY A 43 8.20 -20.02 -27.05
N LYS A 44 8.35 -18.68 -27.01
CA LYS A 44 8.29 -17.88 -25.77
C LYS A 44 7.06 -16.98 -25.79
N LYS A 45 6.13 -17.17 -24.84
CA LYS A 45 5.03 -16.22 -24.63
C LYS A 45 5.51 -15.09 -23.74
N LEU A 46 5.46 -13.85 -24.25
CA LEU A 46 5.83 -12.64 -23.52
C LEU A 46 4.64 -12.11 -22.71
N SER A 47 4.93 -11.50 -21.57
CA SER A 47 3.94 -10.79 -20.72
C SER A 47 4.65 -9.68 -19.94
N PHE A 48 3.88 -8.74 -19.42
CA PHE A 48 4.39 -7.65 -18.58
C PHE A 48 3.98 -7.87 -17.13
N ARG A 49 4.95 -7.70 -16.22
CA ARG A 49 4.72 -7.72 -14.76
C ARG A 49 4.83 -6.31 -14.23
N ALA A 50 3.78 -5.83 -13.57
CA ALA A 50 3.75 -4.55 -12.89
C ALA A 50 3.79 -4.74 -11.37
N ILE A 51 4.56 -3.90 -10.66
CA ILE A 51 4.61 -3.79 -9.20
C ILE A 51 4.08 -2.39 -8.86
N VAL A 52 2.97 -2.32 -8.13
CA VAL A 52 2.25 -1.09 -7.82
C VAL A 52 2.08 -0.95 -6.32
N VAL A 53 2.23 0.26 -5.81
CA VAL A 53 1.88 0.63 -4.44
C VAL A 53 0.62 1.48 -4.47
N LEU A 54 -0.27 1.25 -3.53
CA LEU A 54 -1.52 1.98 -3.34
C LEU A 54 -1.58 2.50 -1.91
N GLY A 55 -2.13 3.68 -1.71
CA GLY A 55 -2.40 4.21 -0.38
C GLY A 55 -3.24 5.46 -0.42
N ASP A 56 -3.68 5.90 0.74
CA ASP A 56 -4.56 7.07 0.91
C ASP A 56 -3.82 8.29 1.46
N GLU A 57 -2.48 8.21 1.61
CA GLU A 57 -1.63 9.23 2.26
C GLU A 57 -2.04 9.54 3.72
N ASN A 58 -2.92 8.73 4.31
CA ASN A 58 -3.45 8.88 5.66
C ASN A 58 -3.23 7.63 6.50
N GLY A 59 -2.17 6.87 6.22
CA GLY A 59 -1.79 5.67 6.97
C GLY A 59 -2.27 4.37 6.38
N LYS A 60 -2.91 4.33 5.20
CA LYS A 60 -3.21 3.07 4.52
C LYS A 60 -2.30 2.88 3.34
N VAL A 61 -1.70 1.68 3.25
CA VAL A 61 -0.80 1.33 2.14
C VAL A 61 -0.92 -0.15 1.81
N GLY A 62 -0.72 -0.48 0.54
CA GLY A 62 -0.69 -1.87 0.08
C GLY A 62 0.19 -2.01 -1.15
N VAL A 63 0.75 -3.20 -1.34
CA VAL A 63 1.55 -3.55 -2.51
C VAL A 63 0.86 -4.64 -3.30
N GLY A 64 0.70 -4.40 -4.58
CA GLY A 64 0.12 -5.36 -5.51
C GLY A 64 1.07 -5.70 -6.66
N VAL A 65 1.00 -6.95 -7.10
CA VAL A 65 1.80 -7.48 -8.20
C VAL A 65 0.93 -8.29 -9.14
N ALA A 66 0.97 -7.95 -10.41
CA ALA A 66 0.28 -8.76 -11.40
C ALA A 66 1.05 -8.82 -12.72
N LYS A 67 0.67 -9.76 -13.56
CA LYS A 67 1.15 -9.90 -14.93
C LYS A 67 -0.03 -10.00 -15.91
N ALA A 68 0.17 -9.43 -17.09
CA ALA A 68 -0.76 -9.51 -18.21
C ALA A 68 -0.01 -9.40 -19.54
N ASP A 69 -0.71 -9.62 -20.64
CA ASP A 69 -0.13 -9.50 -21.98
C ASP A 69 0.18 -8.03 -22.32
N ASP A 70 -0.63 -7.08 -21.79
CA ASP A 70 -0.42 -5.64 -21.94
C ASP A 70 -0.02 -4.97 -20.62
N VAL A 71 0.72 -3.86 -20.70
CA VAL A 71 1.16 -3.05 -19.56
C VAL A 71 -0.04 -2.48 -18.80
N VAL A 72 -1.04 -1.92 -19.51
CA VAL A 72 -2.23 -1.30 -18.89
C VAL A 72 -3.04 -2.33 -18.10
N ASN A 73 -3.22 -3.53 -18.69
CA ASN A 73 -3.93 -4.62 -18.03
C ASN A 73 -3.13 -5.18 -16.83
N ALA A 74 -1.80 -5.25 -16.92
CA ALA A 74 -0.94 -5.63 -15.79
C ALA A 74 -1.07 -4.64 -14.64
N PHE A 75 -1.07 -3.33 -14.92
CA PHE A 75 -1.26 -2.28 -13.93
C PHE A 75 -2.64 -2.36 -13.25
N LYS A 76 -3.73 -2.48 -14.03
CA LYS A 76 -5.10 -2.62 -13.49
C LYS A 76 -5.23 -3.84 -12.57
N LYS A 77 -4.68 -4.99 -12.96
CA LYS A 77 -4.67 -6.20 -12.14
C LYS A 77 -3.83 -6.03 -10.88
N ALA A 78 -2.64 -5.41 -10.97
CA ALA A 78 -1.80 -5.14 -9.81
C ALA A 78 -2.48 -4.19 -8.82
N LYS A 79 -3.19 -3.17 -9.30
CA LYS A 79 -4.02 -2.29 -8.48
C LYS A 79 -5.09 -3.08 -7.70
N THR A 80 -5.81 -3.96 -8.37
CA THR A 80 -6.83 -4.80 -7.72
C THR A 80 -6.23 -5.74 -6.66
N ASP A 81 -5.03 -6.28 -6.93
CA ASP A 81 -4.28 -7.10 -5.97
C ASP A 81 -3.82 -6.29 -4.76
N GLY A 82 -3.26 -5.10 -4.96
CA GLY A 82 -2.85 -4.20 -3.89
C GLY A 82 -3.99 -3.75 -2.98
N ARG A 83 -5.20 -3.54 -3.53
CA ARG A 83 -6.41 -3.22 -2.74
C ARG A 83 -6.84 -4.33 -1.76
N LYS A 84 -6.50 -5.58 -2.05
CA LYS A 84 -6.79 -6.72 -1.16
C LYS A 84 -5.83 -6.79 0.03
N ASN A 85 -4.63 -6.26 -0.14
CA ASN A 85 -3.52 -6.33 0.82
C ASN A 85 -3.23 -4.96 1.43
N LEU A 86 -4.27 -4.17 1.75
CA LEU A 86 -4.11 -2.87 2.42
C LEU A 86 -3.89 -3.09 3.92
N ILE A 87 -2.88 -2.43 4.44
CA ILE A 87 -2.60 -2.33 5.88
C ILE A 87 -2.88 -0.91 6.37
N THR A 88 -3.16 -0.76 7.66
CA THR A 88 -3.35 0.53 8.31
C THR A 88 -2.22 0.76 9.31
N LEU A 89 -1.59 1.93 9.21
CA LEU A 89 -0.43 2.34 9.99
C LEU A 89 -0.83 3.33 11.07
N PRO A 90 -0.28 3.24 12.28
CA PRO A 90 -0.38 4.28 13.27
C PRO A 90 0.62 5.41 12.94
N LEU A 91 0.12 6.53 12.41
CA LEU A 91 0.93 7.72 12.18
C LEU A 91 0.96 8.61 13.43
N THR A 92 2.12 9.21 13.71
CA THR A 92 2.26 10.25 14.75
C THR A 92 1.74 11.60 14.25
N LYS A 93 1.59 12.58 15.14
CA LYS A 93 1.19 13.96 14.79
C LYS A 93 2.17 14.61 13.80
N SER A 94 3.45 14.27 13.88
CA SER A 94 4.51 14.72 12.97
C SER A 94 4.56 13.96 11.64
N LEU A 95 3.57 13.12 11.33
CA LEU A 95 3.53 12.26 10.14
C LEU A 95 4.78 11.37 10.01
N SER A 96 5.26 10.88 11.16
CA SER A 96 6.36 9.94 11.30
C SER A 96 5.88 8.61 11.87
N ILE A 97 6.77 7.63 11.95
CA ILE A 97 6.53 6.35 12.62
C ILE A 97 6.73 6.50 14.15
N PRO A 98 6.00 5.75 15.00
CA PRO A 98 6.07 5.89 16.45
C PRO A 98 7.38 5.42 17.08
N HIS A 99 8.04 4.42 16.52
CA HIS A 99 9.31 3.85 17.02
C HIS A 99 10.12 3.19 15.89
N ASP A 100 11.37 2.87 16.20
CA ASP A 100 12.25 2.11 15.31
C ASP A 100 11.64 0.73 15.01
N THR A 101 11.71 0.32 13.74
CA THR A 101 11.23 -0.99 13.33
C THR A 101 12.12 -1.61 12.27
N VAL A 102 12.09 -2.94 12.22
CA VAL A 102 12.85 -3.73 11.25
C VAL A 102 11.91 -4.66 10.52
N GLY A 103 11.68 -4.39 9.24
CA GLY A 103 10.91 -5.28 8.38
C GLY A 103 11.79 -6.26 7.62
N GLN A 104 11.34 -7.50 7.49
CA GLN A 104 12.05 -8.53 6.75
C GLN A 104 11.10 -9.28 5.82
N PHE A 105 11.56 -9.54 4.61
CA PHE A 105 10.87 -10.38 3.64
C PHE A 105 11.88 -11.09 2.72
N GLY A 106 11.98 -12.41 2.85
CA GLY A 106 13.02 -13.18 2.18
C GLY A 106 14.42 -12.71 2.61
N ALA A 107 15.29 -12.44 1.65
CA ALA A 107 16.64 -11.94 1.90
C ALA A 107 16.74 -10.40 2.05
N CYS A 108 15.61 -9.68 1.98
CA CYS A 108 15.58 -8.23 2.17
C CYS A 108 15.28 -7.90 3.62
N LYS A 109 16.06 -6.98 4.19
CA LYS A 109 15.88 -6.41 5.53
C LYS A 109 15.85 -4.90 5.43
N ILE A 110 14.86 -4.26 6.03
CA ILE A 110 14.71 -2.81 6.04
C ILE A 110 14.68 -2.34 7.48
N ILE A 111 15.55 -1.43 7.81
CA ILE A 111 15.56 -0.72 9.09
C ILE A 111 14.90 0.62 8.86
N MET A 112 13.88 0.96 9.64
CA MET A 112 13.17 2.24 9.60
C MET A 112 13.26 2.90 10.97
N LYS A 113 13.61 4.20 10.98
CA LYS A 113 13.74 5.03 12.19
C LYS A 113 12.92 6.30 12.03
N PRO A 114 12.21 6.75 13.08
CA PRO A 114 11.55 8.04 13.05
C PRO A 114 12.57 9.16 12.87
N ALA A 115 12.17 10.23 12.19
CA ALA A 115 13.00 11.40 11.96
C ALA A 115 12.27 12.67 12.45
N ILE A 116 13.06 13.73 12.65
CA ILE A 116 12.58 15.05 13.08
C ILE A 116 11.73 15.66 11.96
N GLU A 117 10.77 16.49 12.32
CA GLU A 117 9.95 17.22 11.37
C GLU A 117 10.81 18.04 10.40
N GLY A 118 10.48 17.97 9.11
CA GLY A 118 11.24 18.60 8.04
C GLY A 118 12.37 17.78 7.44
N SER A 119 12.72 16.61 8.00
CA SER A 119 13.75 15.73 7.44
C SER A 119 13.36 15.09 6.11
N GLY A 120 12.06 14.97 5.83
CA GLY A 120 11.57 14.28 4.65
C GLY A 120 11.72 12.76 4.74
N VAL A 121 11.43 12.09 3.62
CA VAL A 121 11.58 10.62 3.48
C VAL A 121 12.96 10.31 2.90
N ILE A 122 13.85 9.77 3.73
CA ILE A 122 15.21 9.35 3.34
C ILE A 122 15.21 7.83 3.24
N ALA A 123 14.99 7.29 2.03
CA ALA A 123 14.87 5.84 1.82
C ALA A 123 15.27 5.43 0.40
N GLY A 124 15.56 4.14 0.22
CA GLY A 124 15.78 3.54 -1.11
C GLY A 124 14.50 3.52 -1.96
N GLY A 125 14.62 3.53 -3.28
CA GLY A 125 13.53 3.84 -4.23
C GLY A 125 12.21 3.11 -3.98
N ALA A 126 12.19 1.79 -3.82
CA ALA A 126 10.95 1.05 -3.57
C ALA A 126 10.35 1.35 -2.19
N VAL A 127 11.21 1.46 -1.16
CA VAL A 127 10.82 1.77 0.21
C VAL A 127 10.28 3.19 0.31
N ARG A 128 10.95 4.14 -0.35
CA ARG A 128 10.52 5.53 -0.41
C ARG A 128 9.11 5.68 -0.97
N ILE A 129 8.82 5.00 -2.09
CA ILE A 129 7.47 5.02 -2.69
C ILE A 129 6.42 4.47 -1.72
N VAL A 130 6.72 3.37 -0.99
CA VAL A 130 5.79 2.80 0.01
C VAL A 130 5.51 3.81 1.12
N LEU A 131 6.54 4.46 1.67
CA LEU A 131 6.42 5.42 2.76
C LEU A 131 5.68 6.70 2.35
N GLU A 132 5.98 7.25 1.17
CA GLU A 132 5.30 8.44 0.62
C GLU A 132 3.80 8.17 0.41
N VAL A 133 3.46 7.03 -0.21
CA VAL A 133 2.06 6.63 -0.48
C VAL A 133 1.31 6.29 0.81
N ALA A 134 2.01 5.83 1.85
CA ALA A 134 1.45 5.64 3.20
C ALA A 134 1.16 6.95 3.94
N GLY A 135 1.69 8.08 3.47
CA GLY A 135 1.55 9.39 4.11
C GLY A 135 2.60 9.69 5.18
N VAL A 136 3.65 8.87 5.27
CA VAL A 136 4.80 9.15 6.15
C VAL A 136 5.63 10.25 5.52
N LYS A 137 5.92 11.33 6.27
CA LYS A 137 6.71 12.47 5.77
C LYS A 137 8.11 12.55 6.36
N ASN A 138 8.30 12.05 7.59
CA ASN A 138 9.56 12.20 8.31
C ASN A 138 10.06 10.83 8.78
N VAL A 139 10.96 10.21 8.00
CA VAL A 139 11.49 8.87 8.28
C VAL A 139 12.83 8.65 7.59
N ILE A 140 13.71 7.93 8.25
CA ILE A 140 14.98 7.45 7.70
C ILE A 140 14.90 5.94 7.59
N ALA A 141 15.10 5.41 6.38
CA ALA A 141 15.10 3.98 6.15
C ALA A 141 16.30 3.52 5.34
N LYS A 142 16.84 2.37 5.73
CA LYS A 142 17.97 1.74 5.04
C LYS A 142 17.61 0.31 4.67
N GLN A 143 17.74 -0.01 3.37
CA GLN A 143 17.61 -1.38 2.88
C GLN A 143 18.94 -2.11 2.97
N LEU A 144 18.89 -3.35 3.45
CA LEU A 144 20.02 -4.26 3.60
C LEU A 144 19.70 -5.60 2.92
N GLY A 145 20.75 -6.34 2.58
CA GLY A 145 20.63 -7.63 1.90
C GLY A 145 20.33 -7.45 0.41
N SER A 146 19.23 -7.98 -0.07
CA SER A 146 18.92 -8.01 -1.49
C SER A 146 18.34 -6.69 -2.03
N ASN A 147 18.69 -6.34 -3.27
CA ASN A 147 18.17 -5.17 -3.97
C ASN A 147 16.89 -5.48 -4.80
N ASN A 148 16.15 -6.54 -4.47
CA ASN A 148 14.91 -6.87 -5.15
C ASN A 148 13.79 -5.90 -4.76
N LEU A 149 13.35 -5.06 -5.69
CA LEU A 149 12.36 -4.01 -5.47
C LEU A 149 11.03 -4.51 -4.88
N LEU A 150 10.54 -5.68 -5.34
CA LEU A 150 9.33 -6.29 -4.81
C LEU A 150 9.50 -6.73 -3.34
N ASN A 151 10.61 -7.43 -3.06
CA ASN A 151 10.87 -7.91 -1.71
C ASN A 151 11.14 -6.74 -0.74
N ASN A 152 11.82 -5.69 -1.20
CA ASN A 152 11.99 -4.46 -0.43
C ASN A 152 10.65 -3.78 -0.12
N ALA A 153 9.73 -3.67 -1.09
CA ALA A 153 8.41 -3.12 -0.84
C ALA A 153 7.61 -3.95 0.19
N ARG A 154 7.66 -5.29 0.09
CA ARG A 154 7.01 -6.20 1.06
C ARG A 154 7.67 -6.17 2.44
N ALA A 155 9.00 -6.09 2.50
CA ALA A 155 9.71 -5.94 3.75
C ALA A 155 9.37 -4.62 4.46
N ALA A 156 9.21 -3.51 3.70
CA ALA A 156 8.72 -2.25 4.25
C ALA A 156 7.33 -2.42 4.87
N ILE A 157 6.39 -3.06 4.17
CA ILE A 157 5.04 -3.34 4.68
C ILE A 157 5.11 -4.18 5.96
N SER A 158 5.88 -5.28 5.96
CA SER A 158 6.04 -6.14 7.14
C SER A 158 6.61 -5.38 8.35
N GLY A 159 7.55 -4.44 8.15
CA GLY A 159 8.03 -3.58 9.23
C GLY A 159 6.98 -2.57 9.71
N LEU A 160 6.18 -2.04 8.80
CA LEU A 160 5.11 -1.11 9.15
C LEU A 160 3.94 -1.78 9.89
N GLU A 161 3.63 -3.04 9.60
CA GLU A 161 2.61 -3.84 10.33
C GLU A 161 2.99 -4.09 11.80
N GLN A 162 4.28 -4.09 12.12
CA GLN A 162 4.78 -4.32 13.48
C GLN A 162 4.71 -3.06 14.36
N LEU A 163 4.36 -1.91 13.78
CA LEU A 163 4.27 -0.66 14.53
C LEU A 163 3.11 -0.71 15.53
N THR A 164 3.41 -0.33 16.77
CA THR A 164 2.46 -0.26 17.86
C THR A 164 2.40 1.15 18.43
N THR A 165 1.23 1.58 18.86
CA THR A 165 1.05 2.88 19.52
C THR A 165 1.37 2.76 21.02
N LYS A 166 1.77 3.89 21.63
CA LYS A 166 2.02 3.95 23.08
C LYS A 166 0.80 3.48 23.89
N THR A 167 -0.40 3.87 23.45
CA THR A 167 -1.66 3.48 24.10
C THR A 167 -1.95 1.99 24.03
N GLU A 168 -1.56 1.33 22.94
CA GLU A 168 -1.69 -0.13 22.81
C GLU A 168 -0.71 -0.88 23.73
N VAL A 169 0.52 -0.37 23.85
CA VAL A 169 1.53 -0.93 24.75
C VAL A 169 1.08 -0.78 26.21
N GLU A 170 0.57 0.38 26.60
CA GLU A 170 0.04 0.63 27.94
C GLU A 170 -1.13 -0.29 28.27
N LYS A 171 -2.08 -0.46 27.34
CA LYS A 171 -3.19 -1.41 27.51
C LYS A 171 -2.71 -2.85 27.73
N ARG A 172 -1.72 -3.31 26.95
CA ARG A 172 -1.16 -4.68 27.10
C ARG A 172 -0.43 -4.88 28.42
N ARG A 173 0.14 -3.82 29.03
CA ARG A 173 0.83 -3.90 30.31
C ARG A 173 -0.13 -3.87 31.51
N ASN A 174 -1.28 -3.24 31.34
CA ASN A 174 -2.29 -3.08 32.38
C ASN A 174 -3.38 -4.18 32.33
N SER A 175 -3.30 -5.09 31.40
CA SER A 175 -4.16 -6.27 31.20
C SER A 175 -3.47 -7.51 31.73
#